data_05439a3c9b8ecb563f7bd8654effec70
#
_entry.id   05439a3c9b8ecb563f7bd8654effec70
#
_cell.length_a   1.000
_cell.length_b   1.000
_cell.length_c   1.000
_cell.angle_alpha   90.00
_cell.angle_beta   90.00
_cell.angle_gamma   90.00
#
_symmetry.space_group_name_H-M   'P 1'
#
loop_
_entity.id
_entity.type
_entity.pdbx_description
1 polymer ?
#
loop_
_entity_poly.entity_id
_entity_poly.type
_entity_poly.pdbx_seq_one_letter_code
_entity_poly.pdbx_strand_id
1 'polypeptide(L)'
;EVANLAGGGAAGGIGATLYSLFNASLENGISMILNSVNFDTLLSDTQLVITGEGKIDNQTLMGKVPFGILQAAKKKGVKCVAICGIYSPSKELEECGFEKIIEISPRDLPLEEVMQKNNATRNIESCIIKFINSMR
;
A
#
# COMPACT_ATOMS: atom_id res chain seq x y z
N GLU A 1 1.88 -28.61 11.71
CA GLU A 1 2.65 -27.33 11.73
C GLU A 1 2.55 -26.59 10.41
N VAL A 2 2.69 -27.26 9.27
CA VAL A 2 2.64 -26.64 7.93
C VAL A 2 1.24 -26.08 7.59
N ALA A 3 0.17 -26.66 8.11
CA ALA A 3 -1.20 -26.21 7.85
C ALA A 3 -1.51 -24.78 8.36
N ASN A 4 -0.75 -24.29 9.34
CA ASN A 4 -0.91 -22.95 9.92
C ASN A 4 0.21 -22.00 9.51
N LEU A 5 1.00 -22.38 8.47
CA LEU A 5 2.11 -21.57 8.01
C LEU A 5 1.59 -20.33 7.27
N ALA A 6 1.90 -19.15 7.75
CA ALA A 6 1.53 -17.89 7.11
C ALA A 6 2.15 -17.83 5.70
N GLY A 7 1.32 -17.63 4.67
CA GLY A 7 1.77 -17.69 3.29
C GLY A 7 1.87 -19.10 2.69
N GLY A 8 1.67 -20.16 3.47
CA GLY A 8 1.79 -21.55 3.01
C GLY A 8 0.83 -21.91 1.87
N GLY A 9 -0.35 -21.28 1.82
CA GLY A 9 -1.33 -21.45 0.73
C GLY A 9 -1.02 -20.70 -0.56
N ALA A 10 0.02 -19.86 -0.58
CA ALA A 10 0.38 -19.08 -1.75
C ALA A 10 0.67 -19.97 -2.98
N ALA A 11 0.25 -19.51 -4.15
CA ALA A 11 0.42 -20.23 -5.42
C ALA A 11 -0.04 -21.71 -5.36
N GLY A 12 -1.19 -21.98 -4.74
CA GLY A 12 -1.75 -23.33 -4.63
C GLY A 12 -0.98 -24.27 -3.69
N GLY A 13 -0.28 -23.73 -2.68
CA GLY A 13 0.44 -24.51 -1.68
C GLY A 13 1.93 -24.72 -1.96
N ILE A 14 2.47 -24.14 -3.03
CA ILE A 14 3.92 -24.20 -3.32
C ILE A 14 4.74 -23.67 -2.15
N GLY A 15 4.28 -22.59 -1.47
CA GLY A 15 4.95 -22.06 -0.28
C GLY A 15 5.14 -23.11 0.80
N ALA A 16 4.09 -23.84 1.14
CA ALA A 16 4.14 -24.92 2.12
C ALA A 16 5.10 -26.04 1.69
N THR A 17 5.09 -26.41 0.43
CA THR A 17 5.97 -27.44 -0.15
C THR A 17 7.44 -27.03 -0.06
N LEU A 18 7.78 -25.82 -0.48
CA LEU A 18 9.15 -25.29 -0.44
C LEU A 18 9.66 -25.18 1.01
N TYR A 19 8.81 -24.71 1.92
CA TYR A 19 9.14 -24.67 3.33
C TYR A 19 9.47 -26.08 3.86
N SER A 20 8.61 -27.09 3.59
CA SER A 20 8.73 -28.44 4.16
C SER A 20 9.90 -29.24 3.59
N LEU A 21 10.16 -29.12 2.28
CA LEU A 21 11.15 -29.96 1.60
C LEU A 21 12.52 -29.30 1.48
N PHE A 22 12.56 -27.97 1.39
CA PHE A 22 13.79 -27.23 1.12
C PHE A 22 14.15 -26.23 2.24
N ASN A 23 13.42 -26.23 3.34
CA ASN A 23 13.62 -25.30 4.46
C ASN A 23 13.62 -23.83 3.99
N ALA A 24 12.79 -23.52 2.98
CA ALA A 24 12.66 -22.16 2.46
C ALA A 24 11.97 -21.24 3.46
N SER A 25 12.39 -19.98 3.57
CA SER A 25 11.67 -18.97 4.33
C SER A 25 10.53 -18.39 3.50
N LEU A 26 9.38 -18.15 4.15
CA LEU A 26 8.27 -17.43 3.55
C LEU A 26 8.24 -16.01 4.12
N GLU A 27 8.40 -15.03 3.26
CA GLU A 27 8.40 -13.63 3.65
C GLU A 27 7.28 -12.86 2.95
N ASN A 28 6.83 -11.78 3.57
CA ASN A 28 5.89 -10.86 2.94
C ASN A 28 6.59 -10.14 1.78
N GLY A 29 6.03 -10.20 0.58
CA GLY A 29 6.65 -9.66 -0.63
C GLY A 29 6.99 -8.18 -0.54
N ILE A 30 6.14 -7.35 0.08
CA ILE A 30 6.45 -5.93 0.27
C ILE A 30 7.65 -5.73 1.21
N SER A 31 7.77 -6.52 2.27
CA SER A 31 8.91 -6.43 3.20
C SER A 31 10.22 -6.77 2.49
N MET A 32 10.22 -7.81 1.66
CA MET A 32 11.40 -8.17 0.86
C MET A 32 11.81 -7.04 -0.09
N ILE A 33 10.86 -6.41 -0.78
CA ILE A 33 11.14 -5.29 -1.69
C ILE A 33 11.68 -4.08 -0.91
N LEU A 34 11.05 -3.70 0.19
CA LEU A 34 11.49 -2.56 1.00
C LEU A 34 12.91 -2.77 1.55
N ASN A 35 13.24 -3.99 1.98
CA ASN A 35 14.59 -4.35 2.42
C ASN A 35 15.60 -4.27 1.27
N SER A 36 15.26 -4.76 0.08
CA SER A 36 16.17 -4.77 -1.07
C SER A 36 16.56 -3.37 -1.55
N VAL A 37 15.68 -2.38 -1.36
CA VAL A 37 15.94 -0.97 -1.71
C VAL A 37 16.44 -0.14 -0.52
N ASN A 38 16.73 -0.76 0.63
CA ASN A 38 17.10 -0.07 1.88
C ASN A 38 16.14 1.07 2.24
N PHE A 39 14.83 0.79 2.15
CA PHE A 39 13.78 1.79 2.33
C PHE A 39 13.86 2.51 3.67
N ASP A 40 14.28 1.82 4.72
CA ASP A 40 14.50 2.40 6.05
C ASP A 40 15.53 3.54 6.05
N THR A 41 16.54 3.46 5.19
CA THR A 41 17.54 4.54 5.03
C THR A 41 16.93 5.73 4.30
N LEU A 42 16.10 5.49 3.28
CA LEU A 42 15.39 6.55 2.56
C LEU A 42 14.42 7.33 3.47
N LEU A 43 13.89 6.68 4.50
CA LEU A 43 12.99 7.33 5.45
C LEU A 43 13.70 8.26 6.46
N SER A 44 15.02 8.18 6.62
CA SER A 44 15.75 8.91 7.69
C SER A 44 15.61 10.43 7.60
N ASP A 45 15.56 10.98 6.38
CA ASP A 45 15.42 12.43 6.13
C ASP A 45 14.07 12.78 5.50
N THR A 46 13.09 11.86 5.62
CA THR A 46 11.77 12.01 5.00
C THR A 46 10.76 12.51 6.00
N GLN A 47 10.00 13.53 5.64
CA GLN A 47 8.90 14.06 6.45
C GLN A 47 7.55 13.43 6.09
N LEU A 48 7.39 13.03 4.85
CA LEU A 48 6.15 12.50 4.29
C LEU A 48 6.43 11.45 3.22
N VAL A 49 5.75 10.33 3.33
CA VAL A 49 5.69 9.32 2.26
C VAL A 49 4.32 9.36 1.61
N ILE A 50 4.29 9.33 0.29
CA ILE A 50 3.07 9.16 -0.49
C ILE A 50 3.13 7.80 -1.15
N THR A 51 2.12 6.99 -0.91
CA THR A 51 1.94 5.68 -1.54
C THR A 51 0.62 5.63 -2.30
N GLY A 52 0.42 4.61 -3.13
CA GLY A 52 -0.83 4.51 -3.87
C GLY A 52 -1.15 3.11 -4.35
N GLU A 53 -2.43 2.90 -4.62
CA GLU A 53 -2.99 1.66 -5.17
C GLU A 53 -4.26 1.96 -5.98
N GLY A 54 -4.64 1.06 -6.89
CA GLY A 54 -5.89 1.22 -7.65
C GLY A 54 -7.13 1.28 -6.76
N LYS A 55 -7.18 0.44 -5.72
CA LYS A 55 -8.28 0.41 -4.75
C LYS A 55 -7.75 0.18 -3.33
N ILE A 56 -8.15 1.05 -2.40
CA ILE A 56 -7.90 0.87 -0.97
C ILE A 56 -9.18 0.40 -0.28
N ASP A 57 -9.11 -0.76 0.34
CA ASP A 57 -10.15 -1.42 1.13
C ASP A 57 -9.51 -2.27 2.24
N ASN A 58 -10.31 -3.04 2.99
CA ASN A 58 -9.81 -3.90 4.07
C ASN A 58 -8.75 -4.91 3.63
N GLN A 59 -8.72 -5.32 2.37
CA GLN A 59 -7.68 -6.21 1.86
C GLN A 59 -6.30 -5.52 1.83
N THR A 60 -6.25 -4.20 1.77
CA THR A 60 -5.00 -3.44 1.83
C THR A 60 -4.25 -3.74 3.13
N LEU A 61 -4.96 -3.91 4.25
CA LEU A 61 -4.39 -4.25 5.55
C LEU A 61 -3.79 -5.67 5.61
N MET A 62 -4.12 -6.53 4.67
CA MET A 62 -3.59 -7.90 4.56
C MET A 62 -2.18 -7.98 3.94
N GLY A 63 -1.42 -6.89 3.99
CA GLY A 63 -0.01 -6.88 3.55
C GLY A 63 0.20 -6.42 2.11
N LYS A 64 -0.75 -5.66 1.54
CA LYS A 64 -0.52 -4.99 0.25
C LYS A 64 0.47 -3.83 0.40
N VAL A 65 0.95 -3.32 -0.75
CA VAL A 65 2.01 -2.31 -0.81
C VAL A 65 1.74 -1.08 0.06
N PRO A 66 0.56 -0.42 0.01
CA PRO A 66 0.36 0.78 0.83
C PRO A 66 0.46 0.51 2.33
N PHE A 67 -0.01 -0.64 2.80
CA PHE A 67 0.07 -0.99 4.21
C PHE A 67 1.51 -1.32 4.63
N GLY A 68 2.28 -2.02 3.81
CA GLY A 68 3.69 -2.28 4.08
C GLY A 68 4.51 -0.99 4.19
N ILE A 69 4.28 -0.04 3.28
CA ILE A 69 4.90 1.30 3.32
C ILE A 69 4.47 2.07 4.57
N LEU A 70 3.18 2.05 4.93
CA LEU A 70 2.69 2.66 6.16
C LEU A 70 3.40 2.11 7.39
N GLN A 71 3.55 0.78 7.48
CA GLN A 71 4.22 0.14 8.62
C GLN A 71 5.70 0.56 8.73
N ALA A 72 6.41 0.64 7.59
CA ALA A 72 7.79 1.13 7.57
C ALA A 72 7.88 2.61 7.98
N ALA A 73 7.02 3.47 7.45
CA ALA A 73 6.96 4.89 7.79
C ALA A 73 6.66 5.11 9.29
N LYS A 74 5.68 4.37 9.84
CA LYS A 74 5.33 4.44 11.28
C LYS A 74 6.51 4.10 12.19
N LYS A 75 7.31 3.10 11.86
CA LYS A 75 8.52 2.73 12.63
C LYS A 75 9.53 3.87 12.73
N LYS A 76 9.55 4.76 11.75
CA LYS A 76 10.45 5.93 11.68
C LYS A 76 9.78 7.25 12.10
N GLY A 77 8.51 7.22 12.49
CA GLY A 77 7.76 8.43 12.84
C GLY A 77 7.45 9.32 11.62
N VAL A 78 7.51 8.77 10.42
CA VAL A 78 7.25 9.50 9.16
C VAL A 78 5.76 9.42 8.83
N LYS A 79 5.16 10.56 8.46
CA LYS A 79 3.78 10.61 8.00
C LYS A 79 3.60 9.85 6.68
N CYS A 80 2.47 9.17 6.53
CA CYS A 80 2.16 8.41 5.33
C CYS A 80 0.78 8.78 4.81
N VAL A 81 0.71 9.17 3.55
CA VAL A 81 -0.53 9.46 2.82
C VAL A 81 -0.70 8.41 1.73
N ALA A 82 -1.92 7.91 1.58
CA ALA A 82 -2.26 7.02 0.49
C ALA A 82 -3.17 7.73 -0.53
N ILE A 83 -2.89 7.54 -1.81
CA ILE A 83 -3.76 7.94 -2.91
C ILE A 83 -4.30 6.69 -3.60
N CYS A 84 -5.56 6.71 -4.01
CA CYS A 84 -6.16 5.56 -4.68
C CYS A 84 -7.18 5.96 -5.74
N GLY A 85 -7.39 5.08 -6.69
CA GLY A 85 -8.47 5.23 -7.65
C GLY A 85 -9.83 5.17 -6.95
N ILE A 86 -10.03 4.15 -6.13
CA ILE A 86 -11.29 3.93 -5.39
C ILE A 86 -10.96 3.72 -3.91
N TYR A 87 -11.71 4.39 -3.05
CA TYR A 87 -11.63 4.20 -1.60
C TYR A 87 -12.92 3.59 -1.05
N SER A 88 -12.79 2.45 -0.39
CA SER A 88 -13.87 1.80 0.36
C SER A 88 -13.53 1.89 1.86
N PRO A 89 -14.07 2.89 2.57
CA PRO A 89 -13.72 3.14 3.97
C PRO A 89 -14.18 2.00 4.88
N SER A 90 -13.40 1.77 5.93
CA SER A 90 -13.77 0.93 7.07
C SER A 90 -13.11 1.49 8.32
N LYS A 91 -13.62 1.11 9.48
CA LYS A 91 -13.08 1.54 10.77
C LYS A 91 -11.60 1.16 10.91
N GLU A 92 -11.24 -0.04 10.49
CA GLU A 92 -9.86 -0.55 10.57
C GLU A 92 -8.90 0.27 9.68
N LEU A 93 -9.36 0.70 8.50
CA LEU A 93 -8.57 1.57 7.63
C LEU A 93 -8.42 2.99 8.18
N GLU A 94 -9.46 3.54 8.79
CA GLU A 94 -9.40 4.86 9.40
C GLU A 94 -8.46 4.90 10.61
N GLU A 95 -8.40 3.80 11.36
CA GLU A 95 -7.57 3.65 12.56
C GLU A 95 -6.15 3.12 12.26
N CYS A 96 -5.86 2.64 11.05
CA CYS A 96 -4.58 1.98 10.75
C CYS A 96 -3.37 2.92 10.77
N GLY A 97 -3.59 4.24 10.63
CA GLY A 97 -2.58 5.27 10.85
C GLY A 97 -2.09 6.00 9.61
N PHE A 98 -2.77 5.91 8.47
CA PHE A 98 -2.56 6.87 7.40
C PHE A 98 -2.92 8.28 7.87
N GLU A 99 -2.06 9.25 7.58
CA GLU A 99 -2.37 10.68 7.79
C GLU A 99 -3.60 11.09 6.97
N LYS A 100 -3.70 10.56 5.75
CA LYS A 100 -4.84 10.75 4.87
C LYS A 100 -4.90 9.65 3.82
N ILE A 101 -6.12 9.24 3.45
CA ILE A 101 -6.39 8.44 2.25
C ILE A 101 -7.18 9.33 1.30
N ILE A 102 -6.71 9.47 0.06
CA ILE A 102 -7.26 10.39 -0.92
C ILE A 102 -7.72 9.61 -2.15
N GLU A 103 -9.01 9.62 -2.41
CA GLU A 103 -9.59 9.08 -3.63
C GLU A 103 -9.44 10.10 -4.76
N ILE A 104 -8.86 9.68 -5.88
CA ILE A 104 -8.59 10.56 -7.02
C ILE A 104 -9.63 10.45 -8.13
N SER A 105 -10.39 9.34 -8.18
CA SER A 105 -11.37 9.12 -9.24
C SER A 105 -12.67 9.86 -8.94
N PRO A 106 -13.17 10.66 -9.89
CA PRO A 106 -14.54 11.18 -9.82
C PRO A 106 -15.54 10.01 -9.79
N ARG A 107 -16.48 10.05 -8.86
CA ARG A 107 -17.47 8.97 -8.67
C ARG A 107 -18.61 9.00 -9.68
N ASP A 108 -18.75 10.09 -10.39
CA ASP A 108 -19.76 10.35 -11.41
C ASP A 108 -19.35 9.91 -12.81
N LEU A 109 -18.10 9.47 -13.00
CA LEU A 109 -17.60 9.00 -14.28
C LEU A 109 -17.44 7.47 -14.31
N PRO A 110 -17.63 6.84 -15.50
CA PRO A 110 -17.37 5.42 -15.68
C PRO A 110 -15.91 5.07 -15.40
N LEU A 111 -15.68 3.88 -14.83
CA LEU A 111 -14.32 3.40 -14.48
C LEU A 111 -13.37 3.41 -15.70
N GLU A 112 -13.86 3.02 -16.87
CA GLU A 112 -13.07 2.99 -18.11
C GLU A 112 -12.56 4.40 -18.48
N GLU A 113 -13.32 5.44 -18.20
CA GLU A 113 -12.94 6.81 -18.48
C GLU A 113 -11.94 7.35 -17.46
N VAL A 114 -12.13 7.08 -16.17
CA VAL A 114 -11.19 7.52 -15.12
C VAL A 114 -9.86 6.79 -15.19
N MET A 115 -9.82 5.56 -15.73
CA MET A 115 -8.60 4.77 -15.92
C MET A 115 -7.82 5.18 -17.18
N GLN A 116 -8.35 6.01 -18.07
CA GLN A 116 -7.57 6.51 -19.19
C GLN A 116 -6.36 7.29 -18.69
N LYS A 117 -5.19 7.02 -19.28
CA LYS A 117 -3.91 7.56 -18.80
C LYS A 117 -3.95 9.09 -18.58
N ASN A 118 -4.50 9.83 -19.51
CA ASN A 118 -4.56 11.31 -19.41
C ASN A 118 -5.45 11.76 -18.23
N ASN A 119 -6.58 11.08 -18.01
CA ASN A 119 -7.50 11.40 -16.92
C ASN A 119 -6.87 11.02 -15.57
N ALA A 120 -6.29 9.84 -15.47
CA ALA A 120 -5.59 9.38 -14.26
C ALA A 120 -4.43 10.33 -13.90
N THR A 121 -3.60 10.72 -14.87
CA THR A 121 -2.50 11.67 -14.63
C THR A 121 -3.03 13.00 -14.10
N ARG A 122 -4.03 13.60 -14.76
CA ARG A 122 -4.63 14.86 -14.32
C ARG A 122 -5.24 14.76 -12.92
N ASN A 123 -5.92 13.66 -12.62
CA ASN A 123 -6.53 13.44 -11.32
C ASN A 123 -5.46 13.34 -10.22
N ILE A 124 -4.37 12.61 -10.45
CA ILE A 124 -3.24 12.51 -9.53
C ILE A 124 -2.61 13.89 -9.30
N GLU A 125 -2.26 14.61 -10.36
CA GLU A 125 -1.67 15.95 -10.28
C GLU A 125 -2.55 16.90 -9.47
N SER A 126 -3.84 16.98 -9.82
CA SER A 126 -4.80 17.85 -9.14
C SER A 126 -4.93 17.51 -7.65
N CYS A 127 -4.95 16.22 -7.33
CA CYS A 127 -5.03 15.71 -5.98
C CYS A 127 -3.80 16.10 -5.15
N ILE A 128 -2.60 15.86 -5.69
CA ILE A 128 -1.34 16.17 -5.02
C ILE A 128 -1.19 17.68 -4.79
N ILE A 129 -1.50 18.50 -5.79
CA ILE A 129 -1.46 19.98 -5.66
C ILE A 129 -2.39 20.45 -4.55
N LYS A 130 -3.64 19.97 -4.52
CA LYS A 130 -4.60 20.31 -3.47
C LYS A 130 -4.12 19.89 -2.09
N PHE A 131 -3.56 18.69 -2.00
CA PHE A 131 -3.04 18.18 -0.73
C PHE A 131 -1.87 19.02 -0.22
N ILE A 132 -0.86 19.30 -1.06
CA ILE A 132 0.30 20.13 -0.68
C ILE A 132 -0.14 21.54 -0.27
N ASN A 133 -1.07 22.14 -0.98
CA ASN A 133 -1.59 23.47 -0.64
C ASN A 133 -2.36 23.48 0.70
N SER A 134 -2.95 22.37 1.09
CA SER A 134 -3.64 22.23 2.39
C SER A 134 -2.69 22.04 3.58
N MET A 135 -1.40 21.80 3.33
CA MET A 135 -0.36 21.64 4.38
C MET A 135 0.33 22.97 4.75
N ARG A 136 0.08 24.01 3.97
CA ARG A 136 0.60 25.37 4.21
C ARG A 136 -0.35 26.17 5.07
#